data_99a941afe919de988fcac4559bee8cfd
#
_entry.id   99a941afe919de988fcac4559bee8cfd
#
_cell.length_a   1.000
_cell.length_b   1.000
_cell.length_c   1.000
_cell.angle_alpha   90.00
_cell.angle_beta   90.00
_cell.angle_gamma   90.00
#
_symmetry.space_group_name_H-M   'P 1'
#
loop_
_entity.id
_entity.type
_entity.pdbx_description
1 polymer ?
#
loop_
_entity_poly.entity_id
_entity_poly.type
_entity_poly.pdbx_seq_one_letter_code
_entity_poly.pdbx_strand_id
1 'polypeptide(L)'
;KANFYVVPNMNPDGSVRGHLRTNAVGTNLNREWQTPSLEKSPEVYYVVNKMKETGVDLFYDVHGDEGLPYVFLAGCEGVPNYTDKMAQLQTKFVASLQLASADFQTQYGYDKDEPGKANLTVGSNWVANTFKCLSNTLEMPFKDNANLSDPFVGWSPERSIYLGEASLLAMLAVVDDL
;
A
#
# COMPACT_ATOMS: atom_id res chain seq x y z
N LYS A 1 16.62 -1.99 13.13
CA LYS A 1 15.86 -1.59 14.32
C LYS A 1 14.73 -0.69 13.85
N ALA A 2 13.51 -1.11 13.98
CA ALA A 2 12.35 -0.36 13.54
C ALA A 2 11.19 -0.54 14.53
N ASN A 3 10.32 0.45 14.63
CA ASN A 3 9.05 0.35 15.30
C ASN A 3 7.98 0.08 14.23
N PHE A 4 7.17 -0.97 14.42
CA PHE A 4 6.07 -1.30 13.53
C PHE A 4 4.75 -0.87 14.17
N TYR A 5 3.98 -0.09 13.44
CA TYR A 5 2.58 0.22 13.74
C TYR A 5 1.73 -0.50 12.72
N VAL A 6 0.93 -1.47 13.16
CA VAL A 6 0.15 -2.34 12.28
C VAL A 6 -1.34 -2.15 12.52
N VAL A 7 -2.07 -1.86 11.46
CA VAL A 7 -3.53 -1.85 11.43
C VAL A 7 -3.99 -3.07 10.64
N PRO A 8 -4.35 -4.19 11.29
CA PRO A 8 -4.64 -5.45 10.61
C PRO A 8 -5.85 -5.39 9.68
N ASN A 9 -6.82 -4.53 10.01
CA ASN A 9 -8.01 -4.30 9.20
C ASN A 9 -8.41 -2.82 9.30
N MET A 10 -8.20 -2.07 8.23
CA MET A 10 -8.52 -0.65 8.18
C MET A 10 -10.02 -0.37 8.13
N ASN A 11 -10.83 -1.34 7.67
CA ASN A 11 -12.28 -1.20 7.49
C ASN A 11 -13.04 -2.38 8.13
N PRO A 12 -13.07 -2.48 9.48
CA PRO A 12 -13.69 -3.63 10.15
C PRO A 12 -15.19 -3.74 9.87
N ASP A 13 -15.91 -2.63 9.86
CA ASP A 13 -17.35 -2.62 9.56
C ASP A 13 -17.66 -3.02 8.12
N GLY A 14 -16.89 -2.55 7.15
CA GLY A 14 -17.02 -2.94 5.76
C GLY A 14 -16.72 -4.41 5.56
N SER A 15 -15.68 -4.94 6.21
CA SER A 15 -15.31 -6.37 6.17
C SER A 15 -16.46 -7.25 6.66
N VAL A 16 -17.06 -6.94 7.80
CA VAL A 16 -18.19 -7.70 8.37
C VAL A 16 -19.42 -7.66 7.47
N ARG A 17 -19.67 -6.51 6.82
CA ARG A 17 -20.84 -6.29 5.96
C ARG A 17 -20.65 -6.72 4.51
N GLY A 18 -19.44 -7.10 4.12
CA GLY A 18 -19.10 -7.45 2.73
C GLY A 18 -19.07 -6.26 1.78
N HIS A 19 -18.72 -5.07 2.25
CA HIS A 19 -18.54 -3.91 1.40
C HIS A 19 -17.18 -3.99 0.70
N LEU A 20 -17.13 -3.66 -0.58
CA LEU A 20 -15.89 -3.70 -1.35
C LEU A 20 -14.85 -2.73 -0.79
N ARG A 21 -15.23 -1.49 -0.48
CA ARG A 21 -14.29 -0.45 -0.03
C ARG A 21 -14.86 0.63 0.88
N THR A 22 -16.18 0.61 1.16
CA THR A 22 -16.80 1.61 2.01
C THR A 22 -16.96 1.13 3.45
N ASN A 23 -16.86 2.04 4.41
CA ASN A 23 -17.13 1.77 5.81
C ASN A 23 -18.66 1.72 6.10
N ALA A 24 -19.03 1.69 7.39
CA ALA A 24 -20.42 1.56 7.84
C ALA A 24 -21.35 2.70 7.37
N VAL A 25 -20.80 3.90 7.17
CA VAL A 25 -21.56 5.07 6.73
C VAL A 25 -21.48 5.31 5.21
N GLY A 26 -20.91 4.36 4.47
CA GLY A 26 -20.80 4.42 3.01
C GLY A 26 -19.63 5.24 2.48
N THR A 27 -18.68 5.64 3.34
CA THR A 27 -17.50 6.42 2.96
C THR A 27 -16.40 5.50 2.42
N ASN A 28 -15.82 5.85 1.27
CA ASN A 28 -14.62 5.22 0.75
C ASN A 28 -13.40 5.74 1.52
N LEU A 29 -12.88 4.94 2.46
CA LEU A 29 -11.78 5.34 3.34
C LEU A 29 -10.51 5.75 2.58
N ASN A 30 -10.23 5.13 1.43
CA ASN A 30 -9.07 5.51 0.61
C ASN A 30 -9.35 6.73 -0.30
N ARG A 31 -10.26 7.61 0.13
CA ARG A 31 -10.50 8.96 -0.43
C ARG A 31 -10.59 10.02 0.66
N GLU A 32 -10.31 9.66 1.91
CA GLU A 32 -10.46 10.53 3.07
C GLU A 32 -9.13 11.00 3.69
N TRP A 33 -7.98 10.55 3.18
CA TRP A 33 -6.69 10.77 3.85
C TRP A 33 -6.28 12.24 3.95
N GLN A 34 -6.67 13.06 3.00
CA GLN A 34 -6.34 14.50 3.03
C GLN A 34 -7.13 15.26 4.08
N THR A 35 -8.39 14.91 4.31
CA THR A 35 -9.31 15.59 5.23
C THR A 35 -10.19 14.61 6.00
N PRO A 36 -9.61 13.69 6.80
CA PRO A 36 -10.41 12.72 7.53
C PRO A 36 -11.23 13.37 8.63
N SER A 37 -12.38 12.80 8.94
CA SER A 37 -13.27 13.29 9.99
C SER A 37 -13.77 12.16 10.90
N LEU A 38 -14.12 12.50 12.16
CA LEU A 38 -14.71 11.53 13.09
C LEU A 38 -16.09 11.03 12.63
N GLU A 39 -16.80 11.82 11.85
CA GLU A 39 -18.15 11.49 11.38
C GLU A 39 -18.12 10.52 10.20
N LYS A 40 -17.22 10.73 9.22
CA LYS A 40 -17.20 9.99 7.97
C LYS A 40 -16.15 8.89 7.91
N SER A 41 -14.99 9.14 8.51
CA SER A 41 -13.80 8.29 8.38
C SER A 41 -12.99 8.23 9.68
N PRO A 42 -13.61 7.85 10.82
CA PRO A 42 -12.92 7.80 12.10
C PRO A 42 -11.69 6.89 12.05
N GLU A 43 -11.72 5.84 11.26
CA GLU A 43 -10.61 4.90 11.06
C GLU A 43 -9.37 5.65 10.53
N VAL A 44 -9.52 6.40 9.44
CA VAL A 44 -8.45 7.22 8.86
C VAL A 44 -8.04 8.34 9.80
N TYR A 45 -9.01 8.99 10.46
CA TYR A 45 -8.75 10.08 11.40
C TYR A 45 -7.79 9.67 12.52
N TYR A 46 -8.03 8.54 13.16
CA TYR A 46 -7.16 8.05 14.24
C TYR A 46 -5.79 7.61 13.73
N VAL A 47 -5.73 6.94 12.59
CA VAL A 47 -4.45 6.52 11.99
C VAL A 47 -3.60 7.74 11.61
N VAL A 48 -4.18 8.73 10.95
CA VAL A 48 -3.50 9.98 10.58
C VAL A 48 -2.97 10.73 11.82
N ASN A 49 -3.75 10.81 12.89
CA ASN A 49 -3.30 11.44 14.13
C ASN A 49 -2.15 10.67 14.77
N LYS A 50 -2.21 9.34 14.76
CA LYS A 50 -1.10 8.52 15.26
C LYS A 50 0.18 8.71 14.43
N MET A 51 0.06 8.74 13.10
CA MET A 51 1.21 9.02 12.22
C MET A 51 1.83 10.40 12.48
N LYS A 52 1.00 11.44 12.73
CA LYS A 52 1.50 12.77 13.08
C LYS A 52 2.24 12.80 14.42
N GLU A 53 1.84 11.97 15.37
CA GLU A 53 2.48 11.82 16.68
C GLU A 53 3.84 11.11 16.58
N THR A 54 3.92 10.05 15.78
CA THR A 54 5.08 9.15 15.75
C THR A 54 6.07 9.44 14.62
N GLY A 55 5.65 10.16 13.58
CA GLY A 55 6.37 10.20 12.30
C GLY A 55 6.14 8.92 11.49
N VAL A 56 6.58 8.95 10.22
CA VAL A 56 6.54 7.80 9.32
C VAL A 56 7.79 7.82 8.42
N ASP A 57 8.59 6.75 8.46
CA ASP A 57 9.77 6.57 7.60
C ASP A 57 9.46 5.65 6.42
N LEU A 58 8.52 4.70 6.61
CA LEU A 58 8.01 3.80 5.59
C LEU A 58 6.52 3.54 5.81
N PHE A 59 5.72 3.66 4.75
CA PHE A 59 4.30 3.29 4.75
C PHE A 59 4.02 2.20 3.72
N TYR A 60 3.24 1.21 4.12
CA TYR A 60 2.90 0.07 3.28
C TYR A 60 1.41 -0.26 3.43
N ASP A 61 0.65 0.04 2.39
CA ASP A 61 -0.79 -0.18 2.33
C ASP A 61 -1.07 -1.47 1.54
N VAL A 62 -1.77 -2.42 2.14
CA VAL A 62 -1.98 -3.76 1.56
C VAL A 62 -3.40 -3.86 1.04
N HIS A 63 -3.52 -4.02 -0.26
CA HIS A 63 -4.76 -4.05 -1.00
C HIS A 63 -4.93 -5.33 -1.83
N GLY A 64 -6.12 -5.51 -2.39
CA GLY A 64 -6.42 -6.42 -3.47
C GLY A 64 -7.07 -5.66 -4.62
N ASP A 65 -6.73 -6.04 -5.85
CA ASP A 65 -7.27 -5.44 -7.07
C ASP A 65 -8.25 -6.40 -7.76
N GLU A 66 -9.44 -5.90 -8.05
CA GLU A 66 -10.50 -6.65 -8.74
C GLU A 66 -10.30 -6.72 -10.26
N GLY A 67 -9.49 -5.84 -10.83
CA GLY A 67 -9.33 -5.68 -12.28
C GLY A 67 -8.05 -6.31 -12.83
N LEU A 68 -6.91 -6.08 -12.17
CA LEU A 68 -5.60 -6.54 -12.62
C LEU A 68 -5.21 -7.86 -11.96
N PRO A 69 -5.00 -8.94 -12.75
CA PRO A 69 -4.65 -10.26 -12.22
C PRO A 69 -3.14 -10.39 -11.96
N TYR A 70 -2.55 -9.42 -11.25
CA TYR A 70 -1.11 -9.36 -10.99
C TYR A 70 -0.83 -8.93 -9.56
N VAL A 71 0.36 -9.28 -9.07
CA VAL A 71 0.92 -8.68 -7.85
C VAL A 71 1.85 -7.55 -8.25
N PHE A 72 1.56 -6.34 -7.79
CA PHE A 72 2.35 -5.16 -8.11
C PHE A 72 2.36 -4.13 -6.98
N LEU A 73 3.25 -3.14 -7.08
CA LEU A 73 3.26 -1.95 -6.23
C LEU A 73 2.81 -0.72 -7.02
N ALA A 74 1.88 0.03 -6.47
CA ALA A 74 1.65 1.40 -6.85
C ALA A 74 2.54 2.31 -5.98
N GLY A 75 3.49 2.97 -6.61
CA GLY A 75 4.36 3.96 -5.97
C GLY A 75 3.71 5.33 -5.89
N CYS A 76 4.45 6.31 -5.42
CA CYS A 76 3.97 7.68 -5.19
C CYS A 76 4.74 8.74 -5.98
N GLU A 77 5.25 8.37 -7.17
CA GLU A 77 6.14 9.25 -7.97
C GLU A 77 5.49 10.58 -8.38
N GLY A 78 4.16 10.63 -8.45
CA GLY A 78 3.41 11.83 -8.82
C GLY A 78 3.11 12.80 -7.68
N VAL A 79 3.53 12.54 -6.42
CA VAL A 79 3.24 13.46 -5.32
C VAL A 79 4.05 14.75 -5.42
N PRO A 80 3.50 15.92 -5.00
CA PRO A 80 4.20 17.21 -5.09
C PRO A 80 5.57 17.26 -4.39
N ASN A 81 5.70 16.55 -3.27
CA ASN A 81 6.92 16.53 -2.46
C ASN A 81 7.82 15.31 -2.74
N TYR A 82 7.72 14.68 -3.91
CA TYR A 82 8.58 13.55 -4.28
C TYR A 82 10.04 13.97 -4.34
N THR A 83 10.93 13.14 -3.80
CA THR A 83 12.37 13.44 -3.69
C THR A 83 13.21 12.35 -4.33
N ASP A 84 14.48 12.69 -4.66
CA ASP A 84 15.46 11.72 -5.15
C ASP A 84 15.71 10.59 -4.15
N LYS A 85 15.69 10.88 -2.84
CA LYS A 85 15.80 9.86 -1.77
C LYS A 85 14.64 8.87 -1.87
N MET A 86 13.41 9.34 -2.02
CA MET A 86 12.24 8.47 -2.18
C MET A 86 12.36 7.60 -3.43
N ALA A 87 12.85 8.15 -4.55
CA ALA A 87 13.08 7.39 -5.78
C ALA A 87 14.13 6.28 -5.61
N GLN A 88 15.23 6.56 -4.90
CA GLN A 88 16.28 5.59 -4.60
C GLN A 88 15.76 4.47 -3.68
N LEU A 89 15.03 4.83 -2.61
CA LEU A 89 14.39 3.87 -1.70
C LEU A 89 13.37 2.99 -2.43
N GLN A 90 12.54 3.59 -3.30
CA GLN A 90 11.58 2.85 -4.13
C GLN A 90 12.28 1.84 -5.03
N THR A 91 13.33 2.26 -5.72
CA THR A 91 14.12 1.37 -6.62
C THR A 91 14.70 0.19 -5.84
N LYS A 92 15.30 0.45 -4.69
CA LYS A 92 15.89 -0.59 -3.84
C LYS A 92 14.84 -1.54 -3.27
N PHE A 93 13.71 -1.00 -2.81
CA PHE A 93 12.59 -1.78 -2.28
C PHE A 93 12.00 -2.73 -3.35
N VAL A 94 11.69 -2.20 -4.53
CA VAL A 94 11.15 -2.96 -5.66
C VAL A 94 12.09 -4.08 -6.08
N ALA A 95 13.39 -3.78 -6.26
CA ALA A 95 14.39 -4.79 -6.62
C ALA A 95 14.48 -5.91 -5.57
N SER A 96 14.43 -5.56 -4.28
CA SER A 96 14.47 -6.53 -3.19
C SER A 96 13.21 -7.41 -3.17
N LEU A 97 12.03 -6.83 -3.41
CA LEU A 97 10.78 -7.58 -3.46
C LEU A 97 10.72 -8.53 -4.66
N GLN A 98 11.26 -8.11 -5.83
CA GLN A 98 11.37 -8.98 -7.01
C GLN A 98 12.27 -10.20 -6.76
N LEU A 99 13.34 -10.03 -5.99
CA LEU A 99 14.22 -11.14 -5.61
C LEU A 99 13.58 -12.06 -4.57
N ALA A 100 12.73 -11.54 -3.71
CA ALA A 100 12.12 -12.26 -2.60
C ALA A 100 10.83 -13.00 -2.97
N SER A 101 10.10 -12.55 -4.00
CA SER A 101 8.82 -13.13 -4.41
C SER A 101 8.73 -13.34 -5.91
N ALA A 102 8.50 -14.59 -6.33
CA ALA A 102 8.22 -14.94 -7.72
C ALA A 102 6.83 -14.45 -8.20
N ASP A 103 5.92 -14.16 -7.28
CA ASP A 103 4.59 -13.63 -7.58
C ASP A 103 4.62 -12.15 -7.97
N PHE A 104 5.62 -11.41 -7.46
CA PHE A 104 5.73 -9.97 -7.70
C PHE A 104 6.36 -9.65 -9.05
N GLN A 105 5.83 -8.65 -9.72
CA GLN A 105 6.34 -8.17 -11.02
C GLN A 105 6.23 -6.64 -11.15
N THR A 106 6.85 -6.06 -12.18
CA THR A 106 6.91 -4.61 -12.44
C THR A 106 6.48 -4.22 -13.85
N GLN A 107 5.96 -5.18 -14.62
CA GLN A 107 5.55 -4.94 -16.00
C GLN A 107 4.12 -4.40 -16.10
N TYR A 108 3.23 -4.86 -15.22
CA TYR A 108 1.83 -4.51 -15.18
C TYR A 108 1.50 -3.84 -13.86
N GLY A 109 0.60 -2.87 -13.88
CA GLY A 109 0.16 -2.10 -12.72
C GLY A 109 -0.58 -0.85 -13.15
N TYR A 110 -0.77 0.08 -12.24
CA TYR A 110 -1.37 1.37 -12.56
C TYR A 110 -0.38 2.28 -13.28
N ASP A 111 -0.89 3.14 -14.15
CA ASP A 111 -0.11 4.22 -14.72
C ASP A 111 0.42 5.15 -13.62
N LYS A 112 1.62 5.68 -13.82
CA LYS A 112 2.19 6.65 -12.90
C LYS A 112 1.53 8.01 -13.10
N ASP A 113 1.19 8.65 -11.99
CA ASP A 113 0.74 10.03 -12.02
C ASP A 113 1.86 10.96 -12.54
N GLU A 114 1.48 12.00 -13.27
CA GLU A 114 2.43 13.06 -13.64
C GLU A 114 2.95 13.80 -12.40
N PRO A 115 4.16 14.34 -12.43
CA PRO A 115 4.75 15.07 -11.31
C PRO A 115 3.81 16.15 -10.74
N GLY A 116 3.53 16.07 -9.45
CA GLY A 116 2.65 16.98 -8.74
C GLY A 116 1.14 16.75 -8.96
N LYS A 117 0.74 15.68 -9.66
CA LYS A 117 -0.66 15.40 -9.99
C LYS A 117 -1.28 14.22 -9.22
N ALA A 118 -0.51 13.53 -8.38
CA ALA A 118 -1.03 12.43 -7.58
C ALA A 118 -2.21 12.84 -6.69
N ASN A 119 -3.19 11.97 -6.60
CA ASN A 119 -4.38 12.21 -5.80
C ASN A 119 -4.07 12.04 -4.30
N LEU A 120 -3.97 13.15 -3.57
CA LEU A 120 -3.66 13.16 -2.13
C LEU A 120 -4.82 12.70 -1.23
N THR A 121 -5.98 12.38 -1.78
CA THR A 121 -7.04 11.72 -0.99
C THR A 121 -6.75 10.23 -0.76
N VAL A 122 -5.80 9.64 -1.51
CA VAL A 122 -5.33 8.26 -1.38
C VAL A 122 -4.25 8.17 -0.31
N GLY A 123 -4.30 7.11 0.49
CA GLY A 123 -3.44 6.93 1.67
C GLY A 123 -1.95 7.00 1.38
N SER A 124 -1.46 6.16 0.48
CA SER A 124 -0.04 6.11 0.14
C SER A 124 0.48 7.45 -0.40
N ASN A 125 -0.28 8.12 -1.26
CA ASN A 125 0.08 9.42 -1.81
C ASN A 125 0.11 10.51 -0.72
N TRP A 126 -0.88 10.51 0.17
CA TRP A 126 -0.94 11.47 1.27
C TRP A 126 0.24 11.31 2.23
N VAL A 127 0.56 10.07 2.61
CA VAL A 127 1.68 9.76 3.51
C VAL A 127 3.01 10.14 2.87
N ALA A 128 3.25 9.72 1.62
CA ALA A 128 4.45 10.10 0.87
C ALA A 128 4.65 11.62 0.82
N ASN A 129 3.58 12.34 0.48
CA ASN A 129 3.63 13.81 0.35
C ASN A 129 3.85 14.51 1.68
N THR A 130 3.24 13.99 2.78
CA THR A 130 3.26 14.62 4.11
C THR A 130 4.58 14.37 4.84
N PHE A 131 5.06 13.13 4.82
CA PHE A 131 6.23 12.70 5.59
C PHE A 131 7.51 12.62 4.73
N LYS A 132 7.40 12.73 3.39
CA LYS A 132 8.52 12.59 2.44
C LYS A 132 9.26 11.27 2.61
N CYS A 133 8.52 10.21 2.82
CA CYS A 133 9.00 8.87 3.12
C CYS A 133 8.70 7.88 1.99
N LEU A 134 9.32 6.71 2.04
CA LEU A 134 8.96 5.60 1.17
C LEU A 134 7.52 5.15 1.46
N SER A 135 6.67 5.17 0.44
CA SER A 135 5.25 4.84 0.59
C SER A 135 4.77 4.07 -0.63
N ASN A 136 4.14 2.93 -0.40
CA ASN A 136 3.66 2.04 -1.45
C ASN A 136 2.27 1.48 -1.12
N THR A 137 1.47 1.27 -2.16
CA THR A 137 0.33 0.36 -2.11
C THR A 137 0.70 -0.96 -2.78
N LEU A 138 0.63 -2.06 -2.03
CA LEU A 138 0.73 -3.41 -2.57
C LEU A 138 -0.64 -3.84 -3.06
N GLU A 139 -0.72 -4.29 -4.30
CA GLU A 139 -1.94 -4.89 -4.86
C GLU A 139 -1.75 -6.38 -5.10
N MET A 140 -2.75 -7.15 -4.71
CA MET A 140 -2.84 -8.60 -4.93
C MET A 140 -4.06 -8.91 -5.79
N PRO A 141 -4.01 -9.92 -6.69
CA PRO A 141 -5.17 -10.27 -7.49
C PRO A 141 -6.28 -10.91 -6.64
N PHE A 142 -7.55 -10.63 -6.95
CA PHE A 142 -8.69 -11.27 -6.24
C PHE A 142 -8.85 -12.75 -6.57
N LYS A 143 -8.43 -13.20 -7.76
CA LYS A 143 -8.70 -14.56 -8.23
C LYS A 143 -7.44 -15.40 -8.40
N ASP A 144 -6.55 -14.96 -9.27
CA ASP A 144 -5.29 -15.67 -9.57
C ASP A 144 -4.26 -14.69 -10.14
N ASN A 145 -2.97 -15.04 -10.00
CA ASN A 145 -1.87 -14.28 -10.59
C ASN A 145 -1.58 -14.80 -12.01
N ALA A 146 -1.82 -13.95 -13.01
CA ALA A 146 -1.67 -14.35 -14.40
C ALA A 146 -0.22 -14.74 -14.80
N ASN A 147 0.79 -14.21 -14.08
CA ASN A 147 2.20 -14.56 -14.34
C ASN A 147 2.61 -15.91 -13.74
N LEU A 148 1.94 -16.34 -12.68
CA LEU A 148 2.21 -17.60 -11.99
C LEU A 148 0.86 -18.21 -11.56
N SER A 149 0.12 -18.68 -12.56
CA SER A 149 -1.25 -19.15 -12.39
C SER A 149 -1.32 -20.50 -11.67
N ASP A 150 -2.28 -20.62 -10.77
CA ASP A 150 -2.71 -21.88 -10.16
C ASP A 150 -4.17 -22.16 -10.52
N PRO A 151 -4.44 -22.99 -11.56
CA PRO A 151 -5.80 -23.22 -12.04
C PRO A 151 -6.70 -23.99 -11.06
N PHE A 152 -6.15 -24.54 -9.98
CA PHE A 152 -6.90 -25.32 -9.00
C PHE A 152 -7.28 -24.50 -7.77
N VAL A 153 -6.41 -23.59 -7.33
CA VAL A 153 -6.58 -22.83 -6.09
C VAL A 153 -6.68 -21.33 -6.35
N GLY A 154 -5.95 -20.83 -7.33
CA GLY A 154 -5.83 -19.39 -7.61
C GLY A 154 -4.94 -18.67 -6.60
N TRP A 155 -5.29 -17.41 -6.31
CA TRP A 155 -4.64 -16.65 -5.25
C TRP A 155 -5.11 -17.11 -3.89
N SER A 156 -4.21 -17.65 -3.07
CA SER A 156 -4.54 -18.26 -1.79
C SER A 156 -4.04 -17.45 -0.58
N PRO A 157 -4.58 -17.72 0.63
CA PRO A 157 -4.02 -17.15 1.86
C PRO A 157 -2.54 -17.46 2.06
N GLU A 158 -2.09 -18.65 1.69
CA GLU A 158 -0.68 -19.06 1.80
C GLU A 158 0.20 -18.21 0.90
N ARG A 159 -0.23 -17.91 -0.34
CA ARG A 159 0.51 -17.01 -1.24
C ARG A 159 0.59 -15.59 -0.67
N SER A 160 -0.49 -15.12 -0.03
CA SER A 160 -0.50 -13.83 0.66
C SER A 160 0.48 -13.80 1.84
N ILE A 161 0.59 -14.90 2.60
CA ILE A 161 1.56 -15.03 3.71
C ILE A 161 2.99 -14.96 3.16
N TYR A 162 3.33 -15.73 2.13
CA TYR A 162 4.67 -15.69 1.50
C TYR A 162 5.01 -14.32 0.92
N LEU A 163 4.02 -13.63 0.33
CA LEU A 163 4.22 -12.27 -0.15
C LEU A 163 4.46 -11.28 1.01
N GLY A 164 3.80 -11.49 2.15
CA GLY A 164 4.04 -10.74 3.39
C GLY A 164 5.47 -10.94 3.90
N GLU A 165 5.97 -12.19 3.94
CA GLU A 165 7.36 -12.49 4.30
C GLU A 165 8.36 -11.82 3.34
N ALA A 166 8.11 -11.88 2.02
CA ALA A 166 8.92 -11.20 1.02
C ALA A 166 8.92 -9.68 1.20
N SER A 167 7.79 -9.10 1.58
CA SER A 167 7.67 -7.66 1.88
C SER A 167 8.52 -7.26 3.08
N LEU A 168 8.60 -8.10 4.12
CA LEU A 168 9.48 -7.86 5.27
C LEU A 168 10.97 -7.89 4.88
N LEU A 169 11.36 -8.77 3.94
CA LEU A 169 12.73 -8.78 3.41
C LEU A 169 13.04 -7.51 2.61
N ALA A 170 12.07 -7.02 1.82
CA ALA A 170 12.22 -5.74 1.11
C ALA A 170 12.32 -4.54 2.09
N MET A 171 11.53 -4.53 3.17
CA MET A 171 11.64 -3.53 4.23
C MET A 171 13.02 -3.58 4.92
N LEU A 172 13.51 -4.78 5.23
CA LEU A 172 14.83 -4.98 5.82
C LEU A 172 15.95 -4.44 4.93
N ALA A 173 15.82 -4.59 3.60
CA ALA A 173 16.82 -4.12 2.65
C ALA A 173 16.97 -2.58 2.66
N VAL A 174 15.93 -1.82 3.00
CA VAL A 174 15.93 -0.35 2.98
C VAL A 174 16.05 0.29 4.36
N VAL A 175 15.90 -0.49 5.45
CA VAL A 175 15.75 0.05 6.82
C VAL A 175 16.88 0.95 7.27
N ASP A 176 18.11 0.72 6.82
CA ASP A 176 19.28 1.53 7.18
C ASP A 176 19.41 2.83 6.36
N ASP A 177 18.58 2.98 5.30
CA ASP A 177 18.57 4.14 4.40
C ASP A 177 17.35 5.07 4.66
N LEU A 178 16.40 4.65 5.50
CA LEU A 178 15.16 5.37 5.83
C LEU A 178 15.38 6.70 6.55
#